data_b7ce728d35b3232dc72f470968517b63
#
_entry.id   b7ce728d35b3232dc72f470968517b63
#
_cell.length_a   1.000
_cell.length_b   1.000
_cell.length_c   1.000
_cell.angle_alpha   90.00
_cell.angle_beta   90.00
_cell.angle_gamma   90.00
#
_symmetry.space_group_name_H-M   'P 1'
#
loop_
_entity.id
_entity.type
_entity.pdbx_description
1 polymer ?
#
loop_
_entity_poly.entity_id
_entity_poly.type
_entity_poly.pdbx_seq_one_letter_code
_entity_poly.pdbx_strand_id
1 'polypeptide(L)'
;MAMALVLPATLQADEISDDVTPAEQKENTVDVKEIVFGHIGDSYEWHITTWGNTPVTIPLPIIVYSNRTGWHTFLSSRLEENGGSYEGFHIAPEGSKYEGKLVEQDVAGNEIRPLDISITKVTLALLINSMLLLVIILSVAHWYRKHPQDSAAPGGFIGFMEMFIMMVNDDIIKSCVGPKYRKFAPYLLTAFFFIFINNLMGLVPFFPGGANVTGNIAITMVLALCTFVAVNLFGTKTYWKDIFWPDVPWWLKVPVPMMPFIEFFGIFTKPFALMIRLFANMLAGHMAMLVLTCLIFISASMGPVLNGSLTVASVLFNIFMNALELLVAFIQAYVFTMLSAVFIGLAQEEHKVEVKKQH
;
A
#
# COMPACT_ATOMS: atom_id res chain seq x y z
N MET A 1 -23.55 10.27 20.56
CA MET A 1 -24.09 10.86 21.79
C MET A 1 -23.86 9.86 22.91
N ALA A 2 -23.01 10.14 23.78
CA ALA A 2 -22.73 9.80 25.15
C ALA A 2 -21.22 9.65 25.40
N MET A 3 -20.69 10.76 25.86
CA MET A 3 -19.38 10.98 26.43
C MET A 3 -19.43 10.52 27.89
N ALA A 4 -18.56 9.61 28.32
CA ALA A 4 -18.37 9.31 29.71
C ALA A 4 -16.98 9.73 30.15
N LEU A 5 -16.95 10.80 30.94
CA LEU A 5 -15.83 11.28 31.74
C LEU A 5 -15.43 10.22 32.78
N VAL A 6 -14.14 9.95 32.93
CA VAL A 6 -13.60 9.35 34.15
C VAL A 6 -12.51 10.27 34.67
N LEU A 7 -12.77 10.81 35.85
CA LEU A 7 -11.86 11.62 36.69
C LEU A 7 -10.71 10.76 37.25
N PRO A 8 -9.54 11.37 37.51
CA PRO A 8 -8.44 10.69 38.18
C PRO A 8 -8.61 10.67 39.70
N ALA A 9 -8.44 9.49 40.28
CA ALA A 9 -8.27 9.33 41.71
C ALA A 9 -6.80 9.58 42.08
N THR A 10 -6.57 10.64 42.83
CA THR A 10 -5.30 10.91 43.51
C THR A 10 -5.17 9.97 44.72
N LEU A 11 -4.13 9.13 44.71
CA LEU A 11 -3.68 8.45 45.93
C LEU A 11 -2.31 9.02 46.30
N GLN A 12 -2.27 9.46 47.55
CA GLN A 12 -1.19 10.12 48.23
C GLN A 12 -0.08 9.09 48.55
N ALA A 13 1.16 9.46 48.27
CA ALA A 13 2.34 8.66 48.58
C ALA A 13 2.69 8.82 50.06
N ASP A 14 2.94 7.69 50.73
CA ASP A 14 3.73 7.63 51.95
C ASP A 14 5.17 7.33 51.60
N GLU A 15 6.07 8.13 52.12
CA GLU A 15 7.51 8.02 52.03
C GLU A 15 7.99 6.76 52.77
N ILE A 16 8.68 5.87 52.08
CA ILE A 16 9.68 4.97 52.70
C ILE A 16 10.95 5.08 51.85
N SER A 17 11.94 5.74 52.47
CA SER A 17 13.35 5.73 52.03
C SER A 17 13.91 4.32 52.16
N ASP A 18 14.46 3.77 51.10
CA ASP A 18 15.63 2.93 51.20
C ASP A 18 16.40 2.90 49.88
N ASP A 19 17.66 3.16 50.05
CA ASP A 19 18.78 3.28 49.16
C ASP A 19 18.99 2.01 48.32
N VAL A 20 18.57 2.00 47.04
CA VAL A 20 18.99 0.99 46.06
C VAL A 20 19.34 1.70 44.77
N THR A 21 20.61 1.63 44.43
CA THR A 21 21.25 2.07 43.18
C THR A 21 20.43 1.78 41.94
N PRO A 22 20.24 2.74 41.00
CA PRO A 22 19.56 2.51 39.74
C PRO A 22 20.50 1.91 38.67
N ALA A 23 20.80 0.65 38.82
CA ALA A 23 21.42 -0.14 37.74
C ALA A 23 20.86 -1.54 37.82
N GLU A 24 20.02 -1.89 36.85
CA GLU A 24 19.39 -3.18 36.56
C GLU A 24 17.87 -3.24 36.70
N GLN A 25 17.15 -2.38 35.97
CA GLN A 25 15.80 -2.71 35.47
C GLN A 25 15.66 -2.13 34.07
N LYS A 26 16.43 -2.65 33.10
CA LYS A 26 15.94 -2.79 31.74
C LYS A 26 15.00 -4.00 31.76
N GLU A 27 13.78 -3.79 32.27
CA GLU A 27 12.67 -4.67 31.94
C GLU A 27 12.64 -4.77 30.41
N ASN A 28 12.60 -5.99 29.90
CA ASN A 28 12.36 -6.30 28.50
C ASN A 28 10.91 -5.91 28.15
N THR A 29 10.58 -4.64 28.22
CA THR A 29 9.35 -4.10 27.67
C THR A 29 9.53 -4.11 26.17
N VAL A 30 8.84 -5.04 25.51
CA VAL A 30 8.80 -5.12 24.05
C VAL A 30 8.19 -3.81 23.53
N ASP A 31 8.99 -2.97 22.90
CA ASP A 31 8.48 -1.74 22.30
C ASP A 31 7.67 -2.09 21.04
N VAL A 32 6.36 -2.18 21.25
CA VAL A 32 5.39 -2.51 20.17
C VAL A 32 5.46 -1.48 19.05
N LYS A 33 5.73 -0.22 19.39
CA LYS A 33 5.81 0.84 18.39
C LYS A 33 7.00 0.62 17.46
N GLU A 34 8.17 0.36 18.01
CA GLU A 34 9.38 0.10 17.25
C GLU A 34 9.21 -1.13 16.33
N ILE A 35 8.67 -2.23 16.87
CA ILE A 35 8.44 -3.46 16.09
C ILE A 35 7.44 -3.23 14.96
N VAL A 36 6.30 -2.59 15.25
CA VAL A 36 5.24 -2.38 14.26
C VAL A 36 5.71 -1.44 13.15
N PHE A 37 6.28 -0.29 13.50
CA PHE A 37 6.74 0.68 12.51
C PHE A 37 7.98 0.23 11.77
N GLY A 38 8.90 -0.48 12.42
CA GLY A 38 10.08 -1.07 11.78
C GLY A 38 9.73 -2.15 10.75
N HIS A 39 8.66 -2.95 11.01
CA HIS A 39 8.20 -3.97 10.06
C HIS A 39 7.41 -3.40 8.88
N ILE A 40 6.54 -2.41 9.14
CA ILE A 40 5.68 -1.79 8.11
C ILE A 40 6.47 -0.79 7.27
N GLY A 41 7.45 -0.12 7.88
CA GLY A 41 8.27 0.89 7.25
C GLY A 41 9.08 0.36 6.07
N ASP A 42 9.40 1.27 5.16
CA ASP A 42 10.35 1.01 4.08
C ASP A 42 11.78 1.14 4.63
N SER A 43 12.63 0.17 4.34
CA SER A 43 13.99 0.07 4.85
C SER A 43 15.01 -0.18 3.74
N TYR A 44 16.27 0.15 4.00
CA TYR A 44 17.40 -0.14 3.09
C TYR A 44 17.95 -1.56 3.24
N GLU A 45 17.29 -2.37 4.07
CA GLU A 45 17.62 -3.77 4.32
C GLU A 45 16.38 -4.61 4.32
N TRP A 46 16.49 -5.87 3.91
CA TRP A 46 15.40 -6.82 4.04
C TRP A 46 15.73 -7.85 5.12
N HIS A 47 15.17 -7.65 6.29
CA HIS A 47 15.28 -8.60 7.39
C HIS A 47 14.43 -9.84 7.07
N ILE A 48 15.08 -11.03 7.03
CA ILE A 48 14.40 -12.31 6.77
C ILE A 48 14.03 -12.99 8.08
N THR A 49 15.01 -13.16 8.95
CA THR A 49 14.85 -13.85 10.25
C THR A 49 16.01 -13.49 11.16
N THR A 50 15.85 -13.79 12.44
CA THR A 50 16.94 -13.70 13.43
C THR A 50 17.32 -15.10 13.86
N TRP A 51 18.56 -15.51 13.63
CA TRP A 51 19.07 -16.81 14.06
C TRP A 51 19.92 -16.62 15.32
N GLY A 52 19.34 -16.96 16.48
CA GLY A 52 19.97 -16.63 17.76
C GLY A 52 20.03 -15.12 18.00
N ASN A 53 21.23 -14.53 18.07
CA ASN A 53 21.44 -13.09 18.24
C ASN A 53 21.90 -12.38 16.94
N THR A 54 22.00 -13.10 15.82
CA THR A 54 22.43 -12.50 14.54
C THR A 54 21.21 -12.32 13.61
N PRO A 55 20.90 -11.08 13.21
CA PRO A 55 19.88 -10.84 12.20
C PRO A 55 20.38 -11.33 10.82
N VAL A 56 19.55 -12.09 10.12
CA VAL A 56 19.80 -12.46 8.72
C VAL A 56 19.10 -11.47 7.84
N THR A 57 19.86 -10.52 7.30
CA THR A 57 19.38 -9.45 6.42
C THR A 57 19.93 -9.62 5.02
N ILE A 58 19.15 -9.20 4.01
CA ILE A 58 19.65 -9.01 2.65
C ILE A 58 20.03 -7.54 2.53
N PRO A 59 21.32 -7.21 2.36
CA PRO A 59 21.74 -5.84 2.12
C PRO A 59 21.29 -5.36 0.75
N LEU A 60 20.72 -4.16 0.68
CA LEU A 60 20.20 -3.60 -0.56
C LEU A 60 21.17 -2.52 -1.10
N PRO A 61 21.24 -2.33 -2.42
CA PRO A 61 22.07 -1.31 -3.03
C PRO A 61 21.50 0.08 -2.78
N ILE A 62 22.30 0.94 -2.17
CA ILE A 62 22.03 2.35 -1.94
C ILE A 62 22.65 3.14 -3.09
N ILE A 63 21.84 3.95 -3.76
CA ILE A 63 22.23 4.81 -4.87
C ILE A 63 21.75 6.21 -4.56
N VAL A 64 22.68 7.11 -4.26
CA VAL A 64 22.39 8.49 -3.87
C VAL A 64 23.20 9.48 -4.67
N TYR A 65 22.60 10.63 -4.89
CA TYR A 65 23.27 11.79 -5.47
C TYR A 65 23.29 12.92 -4.46
N SER A 66 24.50 13.27 -4.02
CA SER A 66 24.74 14.45 -3.21
C SER A 66 25.11 15.62 -4.11
N ASN A 67 24.58 16.80 -3.82
CA ASN A 67 24.95 18.03 -4.53
C ASN A 67 26.40 18.46 -4.26
N ARG A 68 27.06 17.86 -3.27
CA ARG A 68 28.42 18.21 -2.81
C ARG A 68 29.47 17.24 -3.35
N THR A 69 29.18 15.94 -3.27
CA THR A 69 30.14 14.87 -3.56
C THR A 69 29.81 14.06 -4.82
N GLY A 70 28.62 14.28 -5.42
CA GLY A 70 28.19 13.60 -6.64
C GLY A 70 27.48 12.27 -6.36
N TRP A 71 27.67 11.30 -7.27
CA TRP A 71 27.04 9.98 -7.18
C TRP A 71 27.80 9.06 -6.25
N HIS A 72 27.09 8.42 -5.34
CA HIS A 72 27.58 7.36 -4.45
C HIS A 72 26.73 6.11 -4.62
N THR A 73 27.40 4.95 -4.69
CA THR A 73 26.73 3.65 -4.79
C THR A 73 27.45 2.66 -3.88
N PHE A 74 26.74 2.14 -2.89
CA PHE A 74 27.28 1.16 -1.93
C PHE A 74 26.15 0.25 -1.43
N LEU A 75 26.51 -0.85 -0.76
CA LEU A 75 25.54 -1.74 -0.11
C LEU A 75 25.22 -1.25 1.29
N SER A 76 23.99 -1.47 1.75
CA SER A 76 23.54 -1.09 3.09
C SER A 76 24.40 -1.71 4.20
N SER A 77 24.98 -2.90 3.98
CA SER A 77 25.91 -3.54 4.93
C SER A 77 27.11 -2.68 5.29
N ARG A 78 27.54 -1.77 4.39
CA ARG A 78 28.64 -0.84 4.68
C ARG A 78 28.29 0.17 5.76
N LEU A 79 27.02 0.52 5.91
CA LEU A 79 26.58 1.40 7.01
C LEU A 79 26.70 0.67 8.36
N GLU A 80 26.28 -0.60 8.42
CA GLU A 80 26.37 -1.40 9.66
C GLU A 80 27.82 -1.67 10.05
N GLU A 81 28.66 -2.09 9.10
CA GLU A 81 30.10 -2.37 9.31
C GLU A 81 30.88 -1.15 9.83
N ASN A 82 30.46 0.06 9.46
CA ASN A 82 31.15 1.31 9.84
C ASN A 82 30.43 2.09 10.96
N GLY A 83 29.66 1.41 11.81
CA GLY A 83 29.02 2.03 12.98
C GLY A 83 27.88 2.97 12.65
N GLY A 84 27.14 2.70 11.58
CA GLY A 84 25.92 3.43 11.19
C GLY A 84 26.15 4.59 10.22
N SER A 85 27.40 4.87 9.81
CA SER A 85 27.69 5.92 8.83
C SER A 85 28.76 5.47 7.82
N TYR A 86 28.54 5.80 6.55
CA TYR A 86 29.48 5.53 5.46
C TYR A 86 29.56 6.71 4.48
N GLU A 87 30.76 7.16 4.14
CA GLU A 87 31.00 8.32 3.25
C GLU A 87 30.23 9.60 3.64
N GLY A 88 29.94 9.80 4.94
CA GLY A 88 29.16 10.94 5.42
C GLY A 88 27.64 10.76 5.37
N PHE A 89 27.17 9.62 4.87
CA PHE A 89 25.77 9.25 4.88
C PHE A 89 25.46 8.38 6.09
N HIS A 90 24.28 8.61 6.68
CA HIS A 90 23.74 7.78 7.77
C HIS A 90 22.19 7.73 7.66
N ILE A 91 21.59 6.75 8.31
CA ILE A 91 20.14 6.68 8.44
C ILE A 91 19.71 7.60 9.57
N ALA A 92 18.82 8.54 9.29
CA ALA A 92 18.36 9.51 10.27
C ALA A 92 17.68 8.82 11.45
N PRO A 93 18.07 9.16 12.71
CA PRO A 93 17.53 8.53 13.91
C PRO A 93 16.06 8.85 14.13
N GLU A 94 15.41 8.07 15.01
CA GLU A 94 14.04 8.34 15.44
C GLU A 94 13.90 9.74 16.03
N GLY A 95 12.79 10.41 15.69
CA GLY A 95 12.50 11.77 16.13
C GLY A 95 13.17 12.87 15.31
N SER A 96 14.03 12.54 14.33
CA SER A 96 14.57 13.53 13.39
C SER A 96 13.55 13.91 12.32
N LYS A 97 13.81 15.02 11.61
CA LYS A 97 12.96 15.48 10.50
C LYS A 97 12.84 14.46 9.35
N TYR A 98 13.85 13.64 9.18
CA TYR A 98 13.99 12.67 8.09
C TYR A 98 14.09 11.23 8.59
N GLU A 99 13.44 10.92 9.71
CA GLU A 99 13.45 9.61 10.35
C GLU A 99 13.40 8.43 9.37
N GLY A 100 14.34 7.49 9.52
CA GLY A 100 14.43 6.29 8.70
C GLY A 100 14.87 6.50 7.24
N LYS A 101 15.26 7.74 6.86
CA LYS A 101 15.77 8.05 5.52
C LYS A 101 17.26 8.29 5.56
N LEU A 102 17.91 8.04 4.43
CA LEU A 102 19.33 8.35 4.28
C LEU A 102 19.54 9.86 4.21
N VAL A 103 20.43 10.36 5.04
CA VAL A 103 20.78 11.79 5.15
C VAL A 103 22.30 11.97 5.11
N GLU A 104 22.74 13.12 4.66
CA GLU A 104 24.12 13.61 4.68
C GLU A 104 24.23 14.73 5.71
N GLN A 105 25.30 14.77 6.50
CA GLN A 105 25.57 15.90 7.40
C GLN A 105 26.27 17.03 6.65
N ASP A 106 25.74 18.24 6.80
CA ASP A 106 26.42 19.46 6.33
C ASP A 106 27.59 19.84 7.26
N VAL A 107 28.45 20.73 6.77
CA VAL A 107 29.57 21.31 7.56
C VAL A 107 29.07 21.99 8.84
N ALA A 108 27.81 22.44 8.85
CA ALA A 108 27.14 23.03 10.02
C ALA A 108 26.47 21.99 10.93
N GLY A 109 26.54 20.69 10.63
CA GLY A 109 25.90 19.62 11.40
C GLY A 109 24.41 19.43 11.11
N ASN A 110 23.86 20.13 10.12
CA ASN A 110 22.46 19.94 9.75
C ASN A 110 22.29 18.73 8.83
N GLU A 111 21.20 17.97 9.02
CA GLU A 111 20.82 16.86 8.14
C GLU A 111 20.23 17.39 6.84
N ILE A 112 20.85 17.00 5.73
CA ILE A 112 20.38 17.30 4.37
C ILE A 112 19.98 15.98 3.72
N ARG A 113 18.81 15.95 3.08
CA ARG A 113 18.36 14.79 2.32
C ARG A 113 18.92 14.86 0.90
N PRO A 114 19.79 13.90 0.49
CA PRO A 114 20.25 13.79 -0.89
C PRO A 114 19.12 13.30 -1.81
N LEU A 115 19.35 13.34 -3.13
CA LEU A 115 18.48 12.65 -4.07
C LEU A 115 18.72 11.14 -3.95
N ASP A 116 17.76 10.44 -3.38
CA ASP A 116 17.83 9.01 -3.09
C ASP A 116 17.04 8.22 -4.14
N ILE A 117 17.75 7.36 -4.88
CA ILE A 117 17.20 6.45 -5.90
C ILE A 117 17.53 4.99 -5.50
N SER A 118 17.75 4.76 -4.22
CA SER A 118 18.12 3.46 -3.69
C SER A 118 17.02 2.42 -3.89
N ILE A 119 17.45 1.17 -4.03
CA ILE A 119 16.52 0.03 -4.04
C ILE A 119 16.21 -0.31 -2.60
N THR A 120 15.06 0.15 -2.12
CA THR A 120 14.54 -0.18 -0.80
C THR A 120 13.81 -1.52 -0.79
N LYS A 121 13.48 -2.04 0.39
CA LYS A 121 12.68 -3.27 0.60
C LYS A 121 11.39 -3.26 -0.23
N VAL A 122 10.65 -2.15 -0.20
CA VAL A 122 9.39 -2.02 -0.94
C VAL A 122 9.63 -1.99 -2.45
N THR A 123 10.70 -1.31 -2.90
CA THR A 123 11.07 -1.25 -4.32
C THR A 123 11.49 -2.62 -4.84
N LEU A 124 12.30 -3.36 -4.08
CA LEU A 124 12.70 -4.72 -4.46
C LEU A 124 11.50 -5.67 -4.52
N ALA A 125 10.62 -5.63 -3.52
CA ALA A 125 9.38 -6.41 -3.51
C ALA A 125 8.50 -6.08 -4.72
N LEU A 126 8.35 -4.80 -5.06
CA LEU A 126 7.62 -4.35 -6.24
C LEU A 126 8.19 -4.96 -7.53
N LEU A 127 9.51 -4.97 -7.68
CA LEU A 127 10.18 -5.55 -8.86
C LEU A 127 9.96 -7.08 -8.94
N ILE A 128 10.13 -7.78 -7.82
CA ILE A 128 9.93 -9.24 -7.74
C ILE A 128 8.46 -9.59 -8.06
N ASN A 129 7.51 -8.90 -7.46
CA ASN A 129 6.08 -9.13 -7.66
C ASN A 129 5.66 -8.80 -9.10
N SER A 130 6.22 -7.75 -9.69
CA SER A 130 5.99 -7.40 -11.10
C SER A 130 6.56 -8.46 -12.04
N MET A 131 7.74 -8.99 -11.75
CA MET A 131 8.33 -10.09 -12.51
C MET A 131 7.48 -11.36 -12.38
N LEU A 132 7.03 -11.70 -11.18
CA LEU A 132 6.13 -12.82 -10.93
C LEU A 132 4.84 -12.67 -11.73
N LEU A 133 4.23 -11.49 -11.71
CA LEU A 133 3.03 -11.19 -12.51
C LEU A 133 3.28 -11.40 -14.01
N LEU A 134 4.38 -10.89 -14.53
CA LEU A 134 4.75 -11.08 -15.94
C LEU A 134 4.90 -12.57 -16.29
N VAL A 135 5.59 -13.35 -15.46
CA VAL A 135 5.76 -14.80 -15.67
C VAL A 135 4.42 -15.51 -15.69
N ILE A 136 3.52 -15.18 -14.76
CA ILE A 136 2.17 -15.77 -14.70
C ILE A 136 1.39 -15.45 -15.97
N ILE A 137 1.28 -14.17 -16.33
CA ILE A 137 0.49 -13.74 -17.50
C ILE A 137 1.06 -14.27 -18.80
N LEU A 138 2.40 -14.26 -18.97
CA LEU A 138 3.04 -14.81 -20.15
C LEU A 138 2.88 -16.33 -20.25
N SER A 139 2.88 -17.06 -19.14
CA SER A 139 2.62 -18.49 -19.09
C SER A 139 1.20 -18.81 -19.56
N VAL A 140 0.21 -18.06 -19.08
CA VAL A 140 -1.19 -18.17 -19.52
C VAL A 140 -1.31 -17.85 -21.02
N ALA A 141 -0.74 -16.75 -21.46
CA ALA A 141 -0.76 -16.34 -22.87
C ALA A 141 -0.07 -17.37 -23.78
N HIS A 142 1.04 -17.97 -23.34
CA HIS A 142 1.74 -19.00 -24.09
C HIS A 142 0.90 -20.28 -24.25
N TRP A 143 0.20 -20.67 -23.20
CA TRP A 143 -0.70 -21.82 -23.25
C TRP A 143 -1.80 -21.60 -24.30
N TYR A 144 -2.48 -20.43 -24.31
CA TYR A 144 -3.51 -20.10 -25.28
C TYR A 144 -3.01 -20.01 -26.73
N ARG A 145 -1.76 -19.62 -26.95
CA ARG A 145 -1.16 -19.64 -28.28
C ARG A 145 -0.96 -21.05 -28.85
N LYS A 146 -0.77 -22.04 -27.96
CA LYS A 146 -0.53 -23.44 -28.37
C LYS A 146 -1.82 -24.23 -28.54
N HIS A 147 -2.92 -23.80 -27.93
CA HIS A 147 -4.19 -24.53 -27.95
C HIS A 147 -5.22 -23.76 -28.80
N PRO A 148 -5.80 -24.39 -29.83
CA PRO A 148 -6.86 -23.77 -30.64
C PRO A 148 -8.13 -23.53 -29.80
N GLN A 149 -9.00 -22.63 -30.28
CA GLN A 149 -10.21 -22.21 -29.59
C GLN A 149 -11.21 -23.37 -29.32
N ASP A 150 -11.13 -24.44 -30.08
CA ASP A 150 -12.01 -25.62 -29.93
C ASP A 150 -11.43 -26.69 -28.98
N SER A 151 -10.29 -26.42 -28.33
CA SER A 151 -9.73 -27.35 -27.36
C SER A 151 -10.50 -27.32 -26.04
N ALA A 152 -10.39 -28.41 -25.25
CA ALA A 152 -11.00 -28.47 -23.92
C ALA A 152 -10.54 -27.32 -23.03
N ALA A 153 -11.43 -26.87 -22.15
CA ALA A 153 -11.10 -25.80 -21.18
C ALA A 153 -9.85 -26.13 -20.38
N PRO A 154 -8.98 -25.14 -20.12
CA PRO A 154 -7.75 -25.37 -19.38
C PRO A 154 -8.04 -25.81 -17.95
N GLY A 155 -7.33 -26.84 -17.49
CA GLY A 155 -7.38 -27.29 -16.11
C GLY A 155 -6.30 -26.65 -15.24
N GLY A 156 -6.41 -26.84 -13.92
CA GLY A 156 -5.39 -26.41 -12.95
C GLY A 156 -5.24 -24.89 -12.83
N PHE A 157 -4.00 -24.44 -12.67
CA PHE A 157 -3.70 -23.02 -12.45
C PHE A 157 -4.12 -22.11 -13.59
N ILE A 158 -4.02 -22.58 -14.85
CA ILE A 158 -4.40 -21.77 -16.02
C ILE A 158 -5.91 -21.55 -16.04
N GLY A 159 -6.73 -22.59 -15.76
CA GLY A 159 -8.18 -22.44 -15.65
C GLY A 159 -8.59 -21.52 -14.48
N PHE A 160 -7.86 -21.57 -13.36
CA PHE A 160 -8.06 -20.64 -12.26
C PHE A 160 -7.79 -19.18 -12.68
N MET A 161 -6.70 -18.92 -13.39
CA MET A 161 -6.38 -17.59 -13.91
C MET A 161 -7.40 -17.12 -14.98
N GLU A 162 -7.87 -18.04 -15.83
CA GLU A 162 -8.92 -17.74 -16.81
C GLU A 162 -10.19 -17.26 -16.12
N MET A 163 -10.63 -17.93 -15.06
CA MET A 163 -11.80 -17.54 -14.28
C MET A 163 -11.68 -16.09 -13.79
N PHE A 164 -10.54 -15.70 -13.23
CA PHE A 164 -10.32 -14.31 -12.78
C PHE A 164 -10.29 -13.31 -13.94
N ILE A 165 -9.63 -13.65 -15.03
CA ILE A 165 -9.55 -12.78 -16.22
C ILE A 165 -10.96 -12.57 -16.81
N MET A 166 -11.76 -13.64 -16.93
CA MET A 166 -13.13 -13.56 -17.45
C MET A 166 -14.02 -12.76 -16.49
N MET A 167 -13.98 -13.03 -15.20
CA MET A 167 -14.72 -12.28 -14.19
C MET A 167 -14.43 -10.77 -14.27
N VAL A 168 -13.16 -10.37 -14.27
CA VAL A 168 -12.79 -8.94 -14.34
C VAL A 168 -13.19 -8.33 -15.69
N ASN A 169 -12.95 -9.06 -16.79
CA ASN A 169 -13.25 -8.54 -18.13
C ASN A 169 -14.75 -8.40 -18.39
N ASP A 170 -15.54 -9.43 -18.06
CA ASP A 170 -16.96 -9.48 -18.44
C ASP A 170 -17.86 -8.79 -17.40
N ASP A 171 -17.62 -9.03 -16.12
CA ASP A 171 -18.46 -8.48 -15.06
C ASP A 171 -18.12 -7.02 -14.73
N ILE A 172 -16.84 -6.63 -14.84
CA ILE A 172 -16.44 -5.27 -14.50
C ILE A 172 -16.20 -4.42 -15.76
N ILE A 173 -15.24 -4.80 -16.58
CA ILE A 173 -14.73 -3.89 -17.63
C ILE A 173 -15.77 -3.67 -18.71
N LYS A 174 -16.34 -4.75 -19.23
CA LYS A 174 -17.32 -4.69 -20.30
C LYS A 174 -18.64 -4.05 -19.86
N SER A 175 -19.07 -4.31 -18.63
CA SER A 175 -20.29 -3.74 -18.08
C SER A 175 -20.15 -2.24 -17.75
N CYS A 176 -19.00 -1.80 -17.22
CA CYS A 176 -18.80 -0.42 -16.79
C CYS A 176 -18.34 0.51 -17.92
N VAL A 177 -17.45 0.04 -18.79
CA VAL A 177 -16.85 0.89 -19.85
C VAL A 177 -17.71 0.89 -21.14
N GLY A 178 -18.54 -0.15 -21.36
CA GLY A 178 -19.40 -0.26 -22.54
C GLY A 178 -18.65 -0.59 -23.84
N PRO A 179 -19.09 -0.08 -25.02
CA PRO A 179 -18.61 -0.54 -26.34
C PRO A 179 -17.11 -0.40 -26.58
N LYS A 180 -16.48 0.59 -25.96
CA LYS A 180 -15.05 0.89 -26.12
C LYS A 180 -14.16 0.10 -25.14
N TYR A 181 -14.70 -0.90 -24.41
CA TYR A 181 -14.00 -1.63 -23.34
C TYR A 181 -12.68 -2.24 -23.75
N ARG A 182 -12.55 -2.74 -24.99
CA ARG A 182 -11.33 -3.38 -25.49
C ARG A 182 -10.09 -2.49 -25.44
N LYS A 183 -10.26 -1.16 -25.50
CA LYS A 183 -9.16 -0.20 -25.43
C LYS A 183 -8.61 -0.10 -24.01
N PHE A 184 -9.47 -0.19 -23.00
CA PHE A 184 -9.13 0.01 -21.60
C PHE A 184 -8.92 -1.30 -20.81
N ALA A 185 -9.37 -2.43 -21.37
CA ALA A 185 -9.22 -3.75 -20.76
C ALA A 185 -7.79 -4.11 -20.36
N PRO A 186 -6.75 -3.88 -21.20
CA PRO A 186 -5.39 -4.19 -20.81
C PRO A 186 -4.92 -3.41 -19.57
N TYR A 187 -5.26 -2.12 -19.50
CA TYR A 187 -4.92 -1.28 -18.34
C TYR A 187 -5.63 -1.76 -17.07
N LEU A 188 -6.96 -1.96 -17.13
CA LEU A 188 -7.77 -2.34 -15.99
C LEU A 188 -7.43 -3.75 -15.47
N LEU A 189 -7.17 -4.71 -16.37
CA LEU A 189 -6.69 -6.04 -16.01
C LEU A 189 -5.32 -5.96 -15.34
N THR A 190 -4.41 -5.16 -15.89
CA THR A 190 -3.08 -4.97 -15.28
C THR A 190 -3.20 -4.37 -13.88
N ALA A 191 -4.04 -3.35 -13.70
CA ALA A 191 -4.28 -2.73 -12.39
C ALA A 191 -4.84 -3.74 -11.39
N PHE A 192 -5.82 -4.56 -11.80
CA PHE A 192 -6.40 -5.61 -10.96
C PHE A 192 -5.34 -6.60 -10.48
N PHE A 193 -4.63 -7.23 -11.41
CA PHE A 193 -3.66 -8.26 -11.06
C PHE A 193 -2.44 -7.69 -10.33
N PHE A 194 -2.03 -6.47 -10.66
CA PHE A 194 -0.96 -5.79 -9.95
C PHE A 194 -1.33 -5.58 -8.48
N ILE A 195 -2.50 -5.01 -8.20
CA ILE A 195 -2.96 -4.79 -6.82
C ILE A 195 -3.15 -6.13 -6.10
N PHE A 196 -3.81 -7.08 -6.75
CA PHE A 196 -4.12 -8.38 -6.14
C PHE A 196 -2.86 -9.17 -5.77
N ILE A 197 -1.89 -9.26 -6.69
CA ILE A 197 -0.64 -9.99 -6.42
C ILE A 197 0.21 -9.28 -5.36
N ASN A 198 0.31 -7.95 -5.41
CA ASN A 198 1.06 -7.22 -4.39
C ASN A 198 0.43 -7.35 -2.99
N ASN A 199 -0.90 -7.30 -2.90
CA ASN A 199 -1.61 -7.52 -1.65
C ASN A 199 -1.42 -8.95 -1.14
N LEU A 200 -1.52 -9.95 -2.03
CA LEU A 200 -1.34 -11.35 -1.68
C LEU A 200 0.09 -11.65 -1.21
N MET A 201 1.09 -11.10 -1.90
CA MET A 201 2.50 -11.25 -1.51
C MET A 201 2.82 -10.52 -0.21
N GLY A 202 2.12 -9.43 0.09
CA GLY A 202 2.22 -8.77 1.39
C GLY A 202 1.81 -9.66 2.57
N LEU A 203 0.85 -10.58 2.38
CA LEU A 203 0.39 -11.53 3.40
C LEU A 203 1.35 -12.68 3.67
N VAL A 204 2.25 -12.97 2.74
CA VAL A 204 3.21 -14.07 2.88
C VAL A 204 4.33 -13.66 3.84
N PRO A 205 4.50 -14.31 5.01
CA PRO A 205 5.42 -13.84 6.06
C PRO A 205 6.89 -14.17 5.81
N PHE A 206 7.24 -14.75 4.68
CA PHE A 206 8.63 -15.14 4.34
C PHE A 206 9.02 -14.59 2.97
N PHE A 207 10.34 -14.40 2.81
CA PHE A 207 10.91 -13.94 1.53
C PHE A 207 10.46 -14.81 0.34
N PRO A 208 10.04 -14.21 -0.80
CA PRO A 208 10.05 -12.78 -1.15
C PRO A 208 8.79 -12.00 -0.77
N GLY A 209 7.97 -12.51 0.14
CA GLY A 209 6.79 -11.84 0.66
C GLY A 209 7.08 -10.94 1.87
N GLY A 210 6.01 -10.52 2.56
CA GLY A 210 6.08 -9.74 3.80
C GLY A 210 6.38 -8.24 3.63
N ALA A 211 6.57 -7.76 2.40
CA ALA A 211 6.68 -6.33 2.14
C ALA A 211 5.31 -5.75 1.77
N ASN A 212 4.85 -4.78 2.54
CA ASN A 212 3.56 -4.12 2.30
C ASN A 212 3.69 -3.07 1.18
N VAL A 213 3.71 -3.53 -0.07
CA VAL A 213 3.89 -2.69 -1.26
C VAL A 213 2.75 -1.69 -1.42
N THR A 214 1.51 -2.12 -1.29
CA THR A 214 0.31 -1.28 -1.43
C THR A 214 -0.02 -0.46 -0.17
N GLY A 215 0.62 -0.76 0.96
CA GLY A 215 0.66 0.09 2.15
C GLY A 215 1.68 1.23 2.03
N ASN A 216 2.37 1.38 0.90
CA ASN A 216 3.18 2.55 0.60
C ASN A 216 2.34 3.58 -0.18
N ILE A 217 2.18 4.77 0.40
CA ILE A 217 1.35 5.83 -0.18
C ILE A 217 1.85 6.30 -1.56
N ALA A 218 3.16 6.24 -1.82
CA ALA A 218 3.72 6.64 -3.11
C ALA A 218 3.25 5.71 -4.23
N ILE A 219 3.21 4.39 -3.98
CA ILE A 219 2.78 3.40 -4.97
C ILE A 219 1.28 3.53 -5.26
N THR A 220 0.47 3.66 -4.21
CA THR A 220 -0.99 3.84 -4.36
C THR A 220 -1.33 5.17 -5.03
N MET A 221 -0.54 6.21 -4.78
CA MET A 221 -0.66 7.49 -5.48
C MET A 221 -0.35 7.36 -6.97
N VAL A 222 0.69 6.64 -7.36
CA VAL A 222 1.00 6.38 -8.78
C VAL A 222 -0.13 5.63 -9.47
N LEU A 223 -0.70 4.59 -8.83
CA LEU A 223 -1.84 3.85 -9.36
C LEU A 223 -3.08 4.76 -9.57
N ALA A 224 -3.39 5.59 -8.57
CA ALA A 224 -4.48 6.54 -8.66
C ALA A 224 -4.22 7.61 -9.73
N LEU A 225 -2.97 8.07 -9.87
CA LEU A 225 -2.57 9.00 -10.91
C LEU A 225 -2.69 8.37 -12.31
N CYS A 226 -2.35 7.10 -12.48
CA CYS A 226 -2.57 6.39 -13.75
C CYS A 226 -4.06 6.36 -14.12
N THR A 227 -4.95 6.09 -13.15
CA THR A 227 -6.40 6.15 -13.37
C THR A 227 -6.85 7.58 -13.70
N PHE A 228 -6.36 8.58 -12.98
CA PHE A 228 -6.62 10.00 -13.25
C PHE A 228 -6.24 10.39 -14.69
N VAL A 229 -5.05 10.00 -15.11
CA VAL A 229 -4.55 10.24 -16.46
C VAL A 229 -5.40 9.51 -17.50
N ALA A 230 -5.75 8.23 -17.25
CA ALA A 230 -6.59 7.45 -18.16
C ALA A 230 -7.98 8.08 -18.34
N VAL A 231 -8.62 8.55 -17.27
CA VAL A 231 -9.94 9.20 -17.32
C VAL A 231 -9.86 10.53 -18.09
N ASN A 232 -8.89 11.39 -17.76
CA ASN A 232 -8.85 12.76 -18.30
C ASN A 232 -8.28 12.83 -19.73
N LEU A 233 -7.25 12.01 -20.07
CA LEU A 233 -6.69 12.01 -21.44
C LEU A 233 -7.62 11.37 -22.46
N PHE A 234 -8.38 10.35 -22.03
CA PHE A 234 -9.30 9.67 -22.95
C PHE A 234 -10.74 10.13 -22.79
N GLY A 235 -11.01 11.15 -21.96
CA GLY A 235 -12.33 11.74 -21.81
C GLY A 235 -12.84 12.36 -23.12
N THR A 236 -14.13 12.19 -23.40
CA THR A 236 -14.81 12.74 -24.57
C THR A 236 -14.95 14.27 -24.45
N LYS A 237 -15.23 14.94 -25.58
CA LYS A 237 -15.54 16.37 -25.56
C LYS A 237 -16.78 16.69 -24.72
N THR A 238 -17.73 15.77 -24.67
CA THR A 238 -18.93 15.86 -23.84
C THR A 238 -18.57 15.85 -22.36
N TYR A 239 -17.70 14.94 -21.94
CA TYR A 239 -17.19 14.87 -20.56
C TYR A 239 -16.57 16.21 -20.11
N TRP A 240 -15.71 16.84 -20.93
CA TRP A 240 -15.13 18.13 -20.62
C TRP A 240 -16.14 19.26 -20.63
N LYS A 241 -17.13 19.20 -21.55
CA LYS A 241 -18.23 20.17 -21.58
C LYS A 241 -19.05 20.08 -20.30
N ASP A 242 -19.37 18.88 -19.82
CA ASP A 242 -20.18 18.68 -18.63
C ASP A 242 -19.48 19.16 -17.35
N ILE A 243 -18.15 19.07 -17.30
CA ILE A 243 -17.34 19.61 -16.18
C ILE A 243 -17.40 21.14 -16.15
N PHE A 244 -17.13 21.80 -17.29
CA PHE A 244 -17.03 23.26 -17.33
C PHE A 244 -18.36 23.95 -17.58
N TRP A 245 -19.28 23.29 -18.27
CA TRP A 245 -20.57 23.85 -18.66
C TRP A 245 -21.67 22.79 -18.61
N PRO A 246 -22.03 22.28 -17.41
CA PRO A 246 -23.06 21.25 -17.29
C PRO A 246 -24.42 21.73 -17.79
N ASP A 247 -25.20 20.84 -18.38
CA ASP A 247 -26.57 21.11 -18.85
C ASP A 247 -27.57 21.12 -17.69
N VAL A 248 -27.42 22.08 -16.77
CA VAL A 248 -28.28 22.31 -15.60
C VAL A 248 -29.08 23.61 -15.75
N PRO A 249 -30.22 23.78 -15.03
CA PRO A 249 -31.02 25.01 -15.05
C PRO A 249 -30.20 26.27 -14.76
N TRP A 250 -30.56 27.37 -15.40
CA TRP A 250 -29.81 28.65 -15.38
C TRP A 250 -29.55 29.17 -13.96
N TRP A 251 -30.49 29.00 -13.04
CA TRP A 251 -30.36 29.46 -11.66
C TRP A 251 -29.29 28.73 -10.83
N LEU A 252 -28.83 27.56 -11.28
CA LEU A 252 -27.67 26.84 -10.70
C LEU A 252 -26.32 27.27 -11.30
N LYS A 253 -26.35 28.05 -12.41
CA LYS A 253 -25.16 28.57 -13.08
C LYS A 253 -24.80 29.99 -12.63
N VAL A 254 -25.80 30.77 -12.19
CA VAL A 254 -25.67 32.18 -11.83
C VAL A 254 -26.45 32.45 -10.55
N PRO A 255 -25.93 33.19 -9.54
CA PRO A 255 -24.71 34.01 -9.56
C PRO A 255 -23.43 33.24 -9.20
N VAL A 256 -23.52 32.04 -8.59
CA VAL A 256 -22.35 31.24 -8.20
C VAL A 256 -22.34 29.94 -8.98
N PRO A 257 -21.32 29.64 -9.78
CA PRO A 257 -21.24 28.42 -10.59
C PRO A 257 -20.90 27.20 -9.71
N MET A 258 -21.80 26.84 -8.79
CA MET A 258 -21.60 25.76 -7.83
C MET A 258 -21.35 24.40 -8.48
N MET A 259 -22.08 24.10 -9.56
CA MET A 259 -22.00 22.79 -10.24
C MET A 259 -20.67 22.55 -10.95
N PRO A 260 -20.15 23.49 -11.77
CA PRO A 260 -18.79 23.38 -12.31
C PRO A 260 -17.71 23.25 -11.24
N PHE A 261 -17.88 23.92 -10.10
CA PHE A 261 -16.94 23.80 -8.97
C PHE A 261 -16.92 22.38 -8.40
N ILE A 262 -18.09 21.81 -8.13
CA ILE A 262 -18.23 20.45 -7.59
C ILE A 262 -17.65 19.42 -8.57
N GLU A 263 -17.97 19.54 -9.87
CA GLU A 263 -17.44 18.64 -10.90
C GLU A 263 -15.91 18.77 -11.04
N PHE A 264 -15.39 20.00 -11.04
CA PHE A 264 -13.95 20.22 -11.09
C PHE A 264 -13.21 19.60 -9.90
N PHE A 265 -13.71 19.80 -8.67
CA PHE A 265 -13.14 19.14 -7.49
C PHE A 265 -13.31 17.63 -7.56
N GLY A 266 -14.41 17.15 -8.14
CA GLY A 266 -14.68 15.73 -8.37
C GLY A 266 -13.58 15.01 -9.16
N ILE A 267 -12.95 15.69 -10.11
CA ILE A 267 -11.84 15.13 -10.91
C ILE A 267 -10.68 14.70 -10.03
N PHE A 268 -10.36 15.48 -8.99
CA PHE A 268 -9.25 15.21 -8.06
C PHE A 268 -9.66 14.28 -6.91
N THR A 269 -10.87 14.44 -6.38
CA THR A 269 -11.31 13.66 -5.22
C THR A 269 -11.53 12.18 -5.54
N LYS A 270 -11.95 11.84 -6.77
CA LYS A 270 -12.15 10.45 -7.20
C LYS A 270 -10.86 9.63 -7.13
N PRO A 271 -9.74 10.03 -7.78
CA PRO A 271 -8.46 9.32 -7.65
C PRO A 271 -7.90 9.34 -6.23
N PHE A 272 -8.05 10.47 -5.53
CA PHE A 272 -7.62 10.58 -4.14
C PHE A 272 -8.32 9.57 -3.23
N ALA A 273 -9.63 9.39 -3.40
CA ALA A 273 -10.40 8.39 -2.66
C ALA A 273 -9.94 6.96 -2.96
N LEU A 274 -9.57 6.66 -4.22
CA LEU A 274 -9.00 5.36 -4.60
C LEU A 274 -7.65 5.12 -3.91
N MET A 275 -6.78 6.12 -3.91
CA MET A 275 -5.47 6.07 -3.25
C MET A 275 -5.60 5.79 -1.76
N ILE A 276 -6.38 6.62 -1.04
CA ILE A 276 -6.56 6.49 0.41
C ILE A 276 -7.17 5.15 0.78
N ARG A 277 -8.17 4.68 0.05
CA ARG A 277 -8.82 3.40 0.32
C ARG A 277 -7.83 2.24 0.24
N LEU A 278 -7.02 2.18 -0.83
CA LEU A 278 -6.04 1.12 -1.03
C LEU A 278 -4.97 1.17 0.05
N PHE A 279 -4.39 2.34 0.28
CA PHE A 279 -3.37 2.57 1.29
C PHE A 279 -3.86 2.23 2.70
N ALA A 280 -4.98 2.84 3.13
CA ALA A 280 -5.45 2.71 4.51
C ALA A 280 -5.87 1.28 4.87
N ASN A 281 -6.54 0.56 3.97
CA ASN A 281 -6.96 -0.81 4.25
C ASN A 281 -5.77 -1.74 4.43
N MET A 282 -4.76 -1.66 3.55
CA MET A 282 -3.59 -2.53 3.64
C MET A 282 -2.69 -2.17 4.83
N LEU A 283 -2.54 -0.88 5.12
CA LEU A 283 -1.78 -0.44 6.28
C LEU A 283 -2.46 -0.90 7.58
N ALA A 284 -3.77 -0.69 7.72
CA ALA A 284 -4.52 -1.04 8.91
C ALA A 284 -4.55 -2.57 9.16
N GLY A 285 -4.71 -3.37 8.12
CA GLY A 285 -4.70 -4.84 8.22
C GLY A 285 -3.35 -5.35 8.74
N HIS A 286 -2.24 -4.93 8.14
CA HIS A 286 -0.90 -5.30 8.59
C HIS A 286 -0.61 -4.83 10.01
N MET A 287 -1.00 -3.60 10.39
CA MET A 287 -0.85 -3.11 11.76
C MET A 287 -1.62 -3.99 12.75
N ALA A 288 -2.85 -4.34 12.43
CA ALA A 288 -3.69 -5.16 13.31
C ALA A 288 -3.06 -6.54 13.56
N MET A 289 -2.55 -7.21 12.52
CA MET A 289 -1.87 -8.51 12.67
C MET A 289 -0.60 -8.41 13.51
N LEU A 290 0.22 -7.38 13.29
CA LEU A 290 1.45 -7.19 14.06
C LEU A 290 1.15 -6.91 15.54
N VAL A 291 0.16 -6.06 15.84
CA VAL A 291 -0.25 -5.78 17.22
C VAL A 291 -0.75 -7.04 17.92
N LEU A 292 -1.56 -7.88 17.26
CA LEU A 292 -2.01 -9.14 17.81
C LEU A 292 -0.84 -10.11 18.07
N THR A 293 0.17 -10.10 17.22
CA THR A 293 1.39 -10.90 17.42
C THR A 293 2.21 -10.37 18.59
N CYS A 294 2.37 -9.05 18.72
CA CYS A 294 3.07 -8.42 19.84
C CYS A 294 2.38 -8.71 21.19
N LEU A 295 1.05 -8.86 21.20
CA LEU A 295 0.30 -9.20 22.42
C LEU A 295 0.77 -10.51 23.05
N ILE A 296 1.20 -11.48 22.25
CA ILE A 296 1.77 -12.75 22.73
C ILE A 296 3.04 -12.51 23.54
N PHE A 297 3.93 -11.64 23.02
CA PHE A 297 5.20 -11.31 23.69
C PHE A 297 4.99 -10.47 24.94
N ILE A 298 4.06 -9.53 24.93
CA ILE A 298 3.72 -8.70 26.10
C ILE A 298 3.13 -9.58 27.21
N SER A 299 2.26 -10.53 26.86
CA SER A 299 1.63 -11.41 27.84
C SER A 299 2.61 -12.39 28.50
N ALA A 300 3.78 -12.60 27.95
CA ALA A 300 4.79 -13.50 28.48
C ALA A 300 5.24 -13.14 29.91
N SER A 301 5.23 -11.84 30.25
CA SER A 301 5.55 -11.35 31.60
C SER A 301 4.41 -11.45 32.61
N MET A 302 3.16 -11.76 32.19
CA MET A 302 1.96 -11.68 33.04
C MET A 302 1.61 -12.98 33.80
N GLY A 303 2.49 -13.98 33.78
CA GLY A 303 2.30 -15.26 34.44
C GLY A 303 1.71 -16.35 33.55
N PRO A 304 1.92 -17.65 33.89
CA PRO A 304 1.72 -18.77 32.96
C PRO A 304 0.26 -18.98 32.53
N VAL A 305 -0.70 -18.75 33.41
CA VAL A 305 -2.12 -18.97 33.10
C VAL A 305 -2.66 -17.88 32.20
N LEU A 306 -2.34 -16.61 32.50
CA LEU A 306 -2.79 -15.48 31.71
C LEU A 306 -2.08 -15.46 30.36
N ASN A 307 -0.77 -15.72 30.34
CA ASN A 307 0.00 -15.85 29.10
C ASN A 307 -0.59 -16.96 28.20
N GLY A 308 -0.86 -18.16 28.73
CA GLY A 308 -1.44 -19.25 27.96
C GLY A 308 -2.80 -18.91 27.35
N SER A 309 -3.70 -18.28 28.12
CA SER A 309 -5.03 -17.89 27.62
C SER A 309 -4.96 -16.78 26.57
N LEU A 310 -4.13 -15.74 26.78
CA LEU A 310 -3.94 -14.67 25.83
C LEU A 310 -3.24 -15.14 24.55
N THR A 311 -2.27 -16.05 24.65
CA THR A 311 -1.61 -16.64 23.48
C THR A 311 -2.60 -17.40 22.61
N VAL A 312 -3.44 -18.27 23.21
CA VAL A 312 -4.46 -19.00 22.44
C VAL A 312 -5.44 -18.03 21.77
N ALA A 313 -5.92 -17.03 22.50
CA ALA A 313 -6.81 -16.02 21.94
C ALA A 313 -6.13 -15.25 20.77
N SER A 314 -4.91 -14.77 20.98
CA SER A 314 -4.16 -14.04 19.96
C SER A 314 -3.91 -14.87 18.69
N VAL A 315 -3.55 -16.14 18.83
CA VAL A 315 -3.35 -17.04 17.68
C VAL A 315 -4.66 -17.23 16.92
N LEU A 316 -5.77 -17.44 17.62
CA LEU A 316 -7.09 -17.63 17.00
C LEU A 316 -7.54 -16.36 16.25
N PHE A 317 -7.37 -15.20 16.88
CA PHE A 317 -7.64 -13.92 16.24
C PHE A 317 -6.71 -13.65 15.06
N ASN A 318 -5.44 -14.01 15.13
CA ASN A 318 -4.48 -13.83 14.06
C ASN A 318 -4.84 -14.68 12.83
N ILE A 319 -5.27 -15.93 13.02
CA ILE A 319 -5.78 -16.79 11.94
C ILE A 319 -7.01 -16.15 11.29
N PHE A 320 -7.96 -15.67 12.11
CA PHE A 320 -9.15 -14.98 11.61
C PHE A 320 -8.81 -13.69 10.85
N MET A 321 -7.90 -12.87 11.37
CA MET A 321 -7.45 -11.64 10.71
C MET A 321 -6.74 -11.92 9.39
N ASN A 322 -5.90 -12.96 9.31
CA ASN A 322 -5.28 -13.38 8.04
C ASN A 322 -6.32 -13.79 6.99
N ALA A 323 -7.37 -14.51 7.39
CA ALA A 323 -8.45 -14.86 6.48
C ALA A 323 -9.23 -13.63 6.00
N LEU A 324 -9.51 -12.69 6.90
CA LEU A 324 -10.12 -11.41 6.54
C LEU A 324 -9.23 -10.59 5.61
N GLU A 325 -7.94 -10.52 5.88
CA GLU A 325 -7.02 -9.73 5.06
C GLU A 325 -6.84 -10.33 3.67
N LEU A 326 -6.88 -11.65 3.52
CA LEU A 326 -6.94 -12.32 2.22
C LEU A 326 -8.20 -11.92 1.44
N LEU A 327 -9.35 -11.88 2.10
CA LEU A 327 -10.60 -11.42 1.50
C LEU A 327 -10.52 -9.93 1.11
N VAL A 328 -10.00 -9.09 2.00
CA VAL A 328 -9.80 -7.66 1.75
C VAL A 328 -8.83 -7.42 0.60
N ALA A 329 -7.75 -8.19 0.49
CA ALA A 329 -6.79 -8.14 -0.61
C ALA A 329 -7.48 -8.32 -1.97
N PHE A 330 -8.39 -9.28 -2.08
CA PHE A 330 -9.18 -9.49 -3.28
C PHE A 330 -10.20 -8.37 -3.52
N ILE A 331 -11.03 -8.05 -2.51
CA ILE A 331 -12.04 -7.00 -2.60
C ILE A 331 -11.42 -5.66 -2.99
N GLN A 332 -10.23 -5.36 -2.48
CA GLN A 332 -9.56 -4.10 -2.75
C GLN A 332 -9.14 -3.98 -4.22
N ALA A 333 -8.57 -5.05 -4.80
CA ALA A 333 -8.26 -5.10 -6.23
C ALA A 333 -9.53 -4.98 -7.09
N TYR A 334 -10.60 -5.68 -6.68
CA TYR A 334 -11.89 -5.65 -7.36
C TYR A 334 -12.51 -4.24 -7.35
N VAL A 335 -12.62 -3.62 -6.18
CA VAL A 335 -13.23 -2.29 -6.01
C VAL A 335 -12.42 -1.20 -6.70
N PHE A 336 -11.08 -1.24 -6.61
CA PHE A 336 -10.22 -0.28 -7.32
C PHE A 336 -10.46 -0.35 -8.83
N THR A 337 -10.46 -1.57 -9.39
CA THR A 337 -10.66 -1.79 -10.82
C THR A 337 -12.06 -1.41 -11.27
N MET A 338 -13.09 -1.78 -10.48
CA MET A 338 -14.48 -1.43 -10.76
C MET A 338 -14.69 0.09 -10.77
N LEU A 339 -14.23 0.80 -9.76
CA LEU A 339 -14.36 2.27 -9.72
C LEU A 339 -13.56 2.95 -10.83
N SER A 340 -12.37 2.47 -11.13
CA SER A 340 -11.59 2.96 -12.28
C SER A 340 -12.32 2.74 -13.60
N ALA A 341 -12.95 1.57 -13.78
CA ALA A 341 -13.76 1.25 -14.96
C ALA A 341 -14.98 2.14 -15.06
N VAL A 342 -15.70 2.38 -13.94
CA VAL A 342 -16.85 3.30 -13.89
C VAL A 342 -16.42 4.72 -14.25
N PHE A 343 -15.32 5.24 -13.70
CA PHE A 343 -14.86 6.59 -14.03
C PHE A 343 -14.46 6.72 -15.50
N ILE A 344 -13.80 5.71 -16.06
CA ILE A 344 -13.49 5.66 -17.50
C ILE A 344 -14.78 5.60 -18.33
N GLY A 345 -15.74 4.76 -17.92
CA GLY A 345 -17.03 4.63 -18.60
C GLY A 345 -17.79 5.94 -18.67
N LEU A 346 -17.94 6.63 -17.53
CA LEU A 346 -18.56 7.95 -17.46
C LEU A 346 -17.84 8.97 -18.34
N ALA A 347 -16.50 8.93 -18.40
CA ALA A 347 -15.73 9.81 -19.26
C ALA A 347 -15.86 9.50 -20.76
N GLN A 348 -16.35 8.28 -21.11
CA GLN A 348 -16.57 7.84 -22.49
C GLN A 348 -18.02 7.98 -22.95
N GLU A 349 -18.95 8.30 -22.06
CA GLU A 349 -20.35 8.53 -22.43
C GLU A 349 -20.46 9.71 -23.40
N GLU A 350 -21.13 9.47 -24.53
CA GLU A 350 -21.54 10.47 -25.51
C GLU A 350 -23.05 10.65 -25.34
N HIS A 351 -23.49 11.84 -24.92
CA HIS A 351 -24.92 12.16 -24.98
C HIS A 351 -25.40 12.02 -26.42
N LYS A 352 -26.20 10.99 -26.69
CA LYS A 352 -26.95 10.90 -27.93
C LYS A 352 -27.88 12.09 -27.97
N VAL A 353 -27.53 13.08 -28.79
CA VAL A 353 -28.46 14.15 -29.14
C VAL A 353 -29.65 13.45 -29.80
N GLU A 354 -30.76 13.30 -29.07
CA GLU A 354 -32.05 12.94 -29.68
C GLU A 354 -32.38 14.07 -30.69
N VAL A 355 -32.09 13.79 -31.95
CA VAL A 355 -32.65 14.59 -33.04
C VAL A 355 -34.16 14.35 -32.97
N LYS A 356 -34.87 15.26 -32.29
CA LYS A 356 -36.32 15.38 -32.47
C LYS A 356 -36.55 15.62 -33.94
N LYS A 357 -36.88 14.55 -34.68
CA LYS A 357 -37.58 14.69 -35.96
C LYS A 357 -38.91 15.35 -35.66
N GLN A 358 -38.99 16.66 -35.88
CA GLN A 358 -40.27 17.34 -36.06
C GLN A 358 -40.92 16.74 -37.31
N HIS A 359 -41.98 16.02 -37.10
CA HIS A 359 -43.02 15.79 -38.12
C HIS A 359 -44.15 16.78 -37.88
#